data_08a06f1ffcc72b14831117fed6a506a3
#
_entry.id   08a06f1ffcc72b14831117fed6a506a3
#
_cell.length_a   1.000
_cell.length_b   1.000
_cell.length_c   1.000
_cell.angle_alpha   90.00
_cell.angle_beta   90.00
_cell.angle_gamma   90.00
#
_symmetry.space_group_name_H-M   'P 1'
#
loop_
_entity.id
_entity.type
_entity.pdbx_description
1 polymer ?
#
loop_
_entity_poly.entity_id
_entity_poly.type
_entity_poly.pdbx_seq_one_letter_code
_entity_poly.pdbx_strand_id
1 'polypeptide(L)'
;MLVEDQYGVGDSVDVGLASGTVERMTLRTTILRDTNGSVWYIPNGEIARVGNRSQVWSRAVLDIDVAYDTDLRHAQDVMKRVAVGLWEDDEFEEGDIIEEPQVVGVQNLGIDGITLRLVAKTDPSEQWAVARELRIRIKEAFDTEGIEMPFPQRTVWINQEKSS
;
A
#
# COMPACT_ATOMS: atom_id res chain seq x y z
N MET A 1 30.68 -12.71 10.83
CA MET A 1 29.74 -12.45 9.74
C MET A 1 29.93 -11.00 9.36
N LEU A 2 30.58 -10.75 8.24
CA LEU A 2 30.75 -9.41 7.69
C LEU A 2 29.37 -8.94 7.24
N VAL A 3 28.88 -7.84 7.79
CA VAL A 3 27.68 -7.16 7.32
C VAL A 3 28.15 -6.33 6.12
N GLU A 4 28.24 -6.98 4.96
CA GLU A 4 28.53 -6.31 3.71
C GLU A 4 27.23 -5.67 3.22
N ASP A 5 27.14 -4.34 3.29
CA ASP A 5 26.23 -3.42 2.57
C ASP A 5 24.76 -3.85 2.32
N GLN A 6 24.19 -4.68 3.20
CA GLN A 6 22.79 -5.10 3.05
C GLN A 6 21.79 -4.00 3.46
N TYR A 7 22.20 -3.10 4.32
CA TYR A 7 21.46 -1.90 4.74
C TYR A 7 22.39 -0.92 5.46
N GLY A 8 22.05 0.36 5.43
CA GLY A 8 22.82 1.46 6.01
C GLY A 8 21.96 2.46 6.80
N VAL A 9 22.61 3.46 7.35
CA VAL A 9 21.92 4.59 8.02
C VAL A 9 21.06 5.32 6.99
N GLY A 10 19.80 5.54 7.31
CA GLY A 10 18.80 6.12 6.42
C GLY A 10 17.89 5.10 5.74
N ASP A 11 18.27 3.82 5.69
CA ASP A 11 17.43 2.78 5.09
C ASP A 11 16.22 2.44 5.96
N SER A 12 15.09 2.19 5.32
CA SER A 12 13.92 1.61 5.95
C SER A 12 14.01 0.09 5.94
N VAL A 13 14.12 -0.50 7.11
CA VAL A 13 14.34 -1.94 7.26
C VAL A 13 13.31 -2.60 8.16
N ASP A 14 13.10 -3.91 7.91
CA ASP A 14 12.35 -4.81 8.74
C ASP A 14 13.30 -5.92 9.23
N VAL A 15 13.54 -5.97 10.52
CA VAL A 15 14.43 -6.97 11.15
C VAL A 15 13.66 -8.07 11.86
N GLY A 16 12.35 -8.16 11.63
CA GLY A 16 11.46 -9.16 12.20
C GLY A 16 10.96 -8.83 13.60
N LEU A 17 11.78 -8.24 14.44
CA LEU A 17 11.42 -7.78 15.81
C LEU A 17 10.88 -6.35 15.79
N ALA A 18 11.34 -5.53 14.85
CA ALA A 18 10.91 -4.16 14.63
C ALA A 18 11.13 -3.76 13.17
N SER A 19 10.41 -2.72 12.74
CA SER A 19 10.61 -2.09 11.44
C SER A 19 10.69 -0.58 11.61
N GLY A 20 11.54 0.05 10.80
CA GLY A 20 11.74 1.50 10.86
C GLY A 20 12.96 1.94 10.07
N THR A 21 13.27 3.24 10.17
CA THR A 21 14.46 3.81 9.55
C THR A 21 15.68 3.62 10.44
N VAL A 22 16.79 3.19 9.85
CA VAL A 22 18.06 3.02 10.56
C VAL A 22 18.63 4.40 10.90
N GLU A 23 18.70 4.73 12.17
CA GLU A 23 19.33 5.97 12.62
C GLU A 23 20.83 5.83 12.86
N ARG A 24 21.22 4.68 13.37
CA ARG A 24 22.61 4.39 13.71
C ARG A 24 22.89 2.90 13.69
N MET A 25 24.06 2.55 13.22
CA MET A 25 24.61 1.19 13.31
C MET A 25 25.94 1.21 14.04
N THR A 26 26.13 0.22 14.89
CA THR A 26 27.40 -0.09 15.56
C THR A 26 27.75 -1.57 15.31
N LEU A 27 28.92 -2.00 15.74
CA LEU A 27 29.34 -3.41 15.61
C LEU A 27 28.42 -4.38 16.36
N ARG A 28 27.66 -3.92 17.35
CA ARG A 28 26.84 -4.77 18.23
C ARG A 28 25.35 -4.45 18.21
N THR A 29 24.97 -3.26 17.80
CA THR A 29 23.59 -2.75 17.92
C THR A 29 23.20 -1.96 16.70
N THR A 30 22.01 -2.22 16.18
CA THR A 30 21.31 -1.41 15.18
C THR A 30 20.21 -0.61 15.89
N ILE A 31 20.13 0.67 15.62
CA ILE A 31 19.13 1.59 16.19
C ILE A 31 18.16 1.96 15.07
N LEU A 32 16.89 1.63 15.27
CA LEU A 32 15.81 1.94 14.35
C LEU A 32 14.84 2.94 14.97
N ARG A 33 14.29 3.85 14.14
CA ARG A 33 13.14 4.68 14.52
C ARG A 33 11.93 4.24 13.70
N ASP A 34 10.84 3.90 14.39
CA ASP A 34 9.61 3.55 13.72
C ASP A 34 8.80 4.80 13.30
N THR A 35 7.72 4.58 12.55
CA THR A 35 6.82 5.64 12.07
C THR A 35 6.09 6.38 13.18
N ASN A 36 6.03 5.82 14.40
CA ASN A 36 5.44 6.46 15.57
C ASN A 36 6.46 7.27 16.37
N GLY A 37 7.75 7.29 15.93
CA GLY A 37 8.84 7.99 16.58
C GLY A 37 9.53 7.18 17.68
N SER A 38 9.14 5.92 17.94
CA SER A 38 9.80 5.07 18.94
C SER A 38 11.18 4.63 18.42
N VAL A 39 12.15 4.61 19.33
CA VAL A 39 13.52 4.17 19.02
C VAL A 39 13.75 2.76 19.55
N TRP A 40 14.17 1.87 18.66
CA TRP A 40 14.45 0.47 18.96
C TRP A 40 15.94 0.20 18.93
N TYR A 41 16.48 -0.37 20.01
CA TYR A 41 17.86 -0.79 20.12
C TYR A 41 17.92 -2.31 19.97
N ILE A 42 18.40 -2.80 18.84
CA ILE A 42 18.37 -4.23 18.48
C ILE A 42 19.80 -4.74 18.43
N PRO A 43 20.14 -5.73 19.29
CA PRO A 43 21.43 -6.40 19.19
C PRO A 43 21.60 -7.08 17.83
N ASN A 44 22.70 -6.83 17.12
CA ASN A 44 22.92 -7.37 15.78
C ASN A 44 22.89 -8.91 15.76
N GLY A 45 23.21 -9.56 16.87
CA GLY A 45 23.15 -11.02 17.01
C GLY A 45 21.73 -11.61 17.05
N GLU A 46 20.72 -10.80 17.31
CA GLU A 46 19.31 -11.20 17.32
C GLU A 46 18.62 -10.98 15.96
N ILE A 47 19.31 -10.31 15.03
CA ILE A 47 18.79 -10.06 13.68
C ILE A 47 19.01 -11.32 12.84
N ALA A 48 17.96 -12.14 12.73
CA ALA A 48 18.00 -13.37 11.94
C ALA A 48 17.82 -13.11 10.43
N ARG A 49 17.14 -12.02 10.08
CA ARG A 49 16.90 -11.59 8.70
C ARG A 49 16.72 -10.07 8.63
N VAL A 50 17.05 -9.48 7.50
CA VAL A 50 16.79 -8.07 7.20
C VAL A 50 16.01 -7.98 5.90
N GLY A 51 14.86 -7.33 5.92
CA GLY A 51 14.15 -6.88 4.72
C GLY A 51 14.44 -5.41 4.52
N ASN A 52 15.28 -5.04 3.55
CA ASN A 52 15.49 -3.65 3.19
C ASN A 52 14.36 -3.19 2.26
N ARG A 53 13.61 -2.16 2.68
CA ARG A 53 12.45 -1.61 1.95
C ARG A 53 12.80 -0.37 1.14
N SER A 54 14.04 0.10 1.21
CA SER A 54 14.52 1.34 0.58
C SER A 54 15.59 1.12 -0.47
N GLN A 55 15.89 -0.14 -0.84
CA GLN A 55 16.96 -0.42 -1.78
C GLN A 55 16.46 -0.40 -3.22
N VAL A 56 17.02 0.49 -4.04
CA VAL A 56 16.84 0.65 -5.49
C VAL A 56 15.44 1.12 -5.93
N TRP A 57 14.36 0.53 -5.47
CA TRP A 57 12.97 0.92 -5.76
C TRP A 57 12.01 0.33 -4.73
N SER A 58 10.83 0.92 -4.64
CA SER A 58 9.72 0.47 -3.80
C SER A 58 8.43 0.28 -4.61
N ARG A 59 7.39 -0.25 -3.99
CA ARG A 59 6.08 -0.38 -4.61
C ARG A 59 4.99 0.22 -3.74
N ALA A 60 4.19 1.09 -4.33
CA ALA A 60 2.88 1.42 -3.81
C ALA A 60 1.91 0.31 -4.27
N VAL A 61 1.33 -0.40 -3.32
CA VAL A 61 0.32 -1.44 -3.57
C VAL A 61 -1.00 -0.94 -2.99
N LEU A 62 -2.02 -0.85 -3.83
CA LEU A 62 -3.36 -0.41 -3.44
C LEU A 62 -4.35 -1.54 -3.70
N ASP A 63 -5.07 -1.89 -2.67
CA ASP A 63 -6.24 -2.75 -2.73
C ASP A 63 -7.47 -1.87 -2.55
N ILE A 64 -8.34 -1.85 -3.56
CA ILE A 64 -9.55 -1.05 -3.59
C ILE A 64 -10.74 -1.97 -3.78
N ASP A 65 -11.69 -1.89 -2.86
CA ASP A 65 -12.91 -2.69 -2.91
C ASP A 65 -13.99 -1.98 -3.72
N VAL A 66 -14.67 -2.74 -4.59
CA VAL A 66 -15.83 -2.31 -5.36
C VAL A 66 -17.04 -3.22 -5.08
N ALA A 67 -18.24 -2.71 -5.27
CA ALA A 67 -19.46 -3.48 -5.07
C ALA A 67 -19.56 -4.65 -6.07
N TYR A 68 -20.32 -5.69 -5.71
CA TYR A 68 -20.44 -6.91 -6.53
C TYR A 68 -21.15 -6.70 -7.88
N ASP A 69 -21.98 -5.68 -7.98
CA ASP A 69 -22.69 -5.27 -9.21
C ASP A 69 -21.89 -4.31 -10.10
N THR A 70 -20.68 -3.94 -9.69
CA THR A 70 -19.79 -3.06 -10.45
C THR A 70 -19.29 -3.75 -11.72
N ASP A 71 -19.25 -3.03 -12.84
CA ASP A 71 -18.48 -3.45 -14.02
C ASP A 71 -16.98 -3.40 -13.71
N LEU A 72 -16.40 -4.57 -13.47
CA LEU A 72 -15.00 -4.70 -13.06
C LEU A 72 -14.01 -4.22 -14.12
N ARG A 73 -14.34 -4.34 -15.40
CA ARG A 73 -13.48 -3.89 -16.49
C ARG A 73 -13.45 -2.36 -16.53
N HIS A 74 -14.62 -1.76 -16.43
CA HIS A 74 -14.73 -0.32 -16.34
C HIS A 74 -14.00 0.23 -15.12
N ALA A 75 -14.16 -0.36 -13.94
CA ALA A 75 -13.46 0.03 -12.73
C ALA A 75 -11.93 -0.06 -12.87
N GLN A 76 -11.43 -1.14 -13.49
CA GLN A 76 -9.99 -1.29 -13.76
C GLN A 76 -9.47 -0.25 -14.75
N ASP A 77 -10.23 0.07 -15.80
CA ASP A 77 -9.86 1.11 -16.77
C ASP A 77 -9.80 2.49 -16.12
N VAL A 78 -10.74 2.81 -15.22
CA VAL A 78 -10.74 4.06 -14.43
C VAL A 78 -9.51 4.12 -13.52
N MET A 79 -9.23 3.03 -12.78
CA MET A 79 -8.04 2.95 -11.92
C MET A 79 -6.75 3.13 -12.73
N LYS A 80 -6.66 2.49 -13.90
CA LYS A 80 -5.48 2.62 -14.77
C LYS A 80 -5.33 4.05 -15.27
N ARG A 81 -6.39 4.69 -15.75
CA ARG A 81 -6.37 6.07 -16.24
C ARG A 81 -5.92 7.05 -15.15
N VAL A 82 -6.42 6.88 -13.93
CA VAL A 82 -6.02 7.71 -12.79
C VAL A 82 -4.55 7.51 -12.44
N ALA A 83 -4.08 6.27 -12.43
CA ALA A 83 -2.69 5.96 -12.07
C ALA A 83 -1.69 6.46 -13.13
N VAL A 84 -2.03 6.32 -14.41
CA VAL A 84 -1.23 6.89 -15.52
C VAL A 84 -1.24 8.41 -15.44
N GLY A 85 -2.40 9.01 -15.14
CA GLY A 85 -2.50 10.48 -14.97
C GLY A 85 -1.62 11.00 -13.83
N LEU A 86 -1.44 10.25 -12.73
CA LEU A 86 -0.50 10.64 -11.68
C LEU A 86 0.96 10.43 -12.11
N TRP A 87 1.26 9.38 -12.87
CA TRP A 87 2.61 9.12 -13.39
C TRP A 87 3.08 10.19 -14.38
N GLU A 88 2.14 10.77 -15.15
CA GLU A 88 2.42 11.82 -16.13
C GLU A 88 2.28 13.24 -15.54
N ASP A 89 1.99 13.36 -14.24
CA ASP A 89 1.72 14.63 -13.57
C ASP A 89 3.02 15.25 -13.04
N ASP A 90 3.60 16.15 -13.81
CA ASP A 90 4.82 16.89 -13.45
C ASP A 90 4.64 17.83 -12.23
N GLU A 91 3.40 18.07 -11.78
CA GLU A 91 3.10 18.90 -10.61
C GLU A 91 3.08 18.09 -9.29
N PHE A 92 3.11 16.77 -9.38
CA PHE A 92 3.14 15.91 -8.20
C PHE A 92 4.56 15.78 -7.64
N GLU A 93 4.90 16.63 -6.67
CA GLU A 93 6.25 16.70 -6.07
C GLU A 93 6.45 15.75 -4.88
N GLU A 94 5.40 15.08 -4.39
CA GLU A 94 5.45 14.25 -3.16
C GLU A 94 5.97 12.83 -3.37
N GLY A 95 6.26 12.43 -4.63
CA GLY A 95 6.77 11.09 -4.89
C GLY A 95 6.84 10.72 -6.37
N ASP A 96 7.92 10.08 -6.77
CA ASP A 96 8.13 9.68 -8.16
C ASP A 96 7.66 8.25 -8.43
N ILE A 97 6.93 8.10 -9.53
CA ILE A 97 6.57 6.81 -10.12
C ILE A 97 7.56 6.51 -11.25
N ILE A 98 8.35 5.44 -11.11
CA ILE A 98 9.50 5.14 -11.98
C ILE A 98 9.06 4.55 -13.33
N GLU A 99 7.93 3.82 -13.35
CA GLU A 99 7.43 3.15 -14.55
C GLU A 99 5.90 3.17 -14.58
N GLU A 100 5.31 2.92 -15.75
CA GLU A 100 3.85 2.92 -15.92
C GLU A 100 3.16 2.03 -14.89
N PRO A 101 2.21 2.56 -14.09
CA PRO A 101 1.47 1.78 -13.09
C PRO A 101 0.63 0.68 -13.72
N GLN A 102 0.45 -0.42 -12.99
CA GLN A 102 -0.27 -1.58 -13.46
C GLN A 102 -1.48 -1.90 -12.57
N VAL A 103 -2.63 -2.06 -13.19
CA VAL A 103 -3.78 -2.71 -12.54
C VAL A 103 -3.63 -4.22 -12.71
N VAL A 104 -3.36 -4.90 -11.60
CA VAL A 104 -3.15 -6.35 -11.58
C VAL A 104 -4.46 -7.10 -11.83
N GLY A 105 -5.59 -6.52 -11.41
CA GLY A 105 -6.93 -7.06 -11.56
C GLY A 105 -7.56 -7.46 -10.25
N VAL A 106 -8.50 -8.41 -10.30
CA VAL A 106 -9.21 -8.93 -9.12
C VAL A 106 -8.24 -9.71 -8.23
N GLN A 107 -8.07 -9.24 -7.02
CA GLN A 107 -7.22 -9.88 -6.01
C GLN A 107 -8.01 -10.82 -5.11
N ASN A 108 -9.23 -10.46 -4.79
CA ASN A 108 -10.09 -11.22 -3.89
C ASN A 108 -11.56 -10.98 -4.18
N LEU A 109 -12.39 -12.00 -3.93
CA LEU A 109 -13.84 -11.94 -3.88
C LEU A 109 -14.24 -12.01 -2.41
N GLY A 110 -14.36 -10.83 -1.78
CA GLY A 110 -14.61 -10.69 -0.35
C GLY A 110 -16.08 -10.84 0.02
N ILE A 111 -16.39 -10.76 1.32
CA ILE A 111 -17.75 -10.89 1.83
C ILE A 111 -18.62 -9.68 1.42
N ASP A 112 -18.05 -8.49 1.46
CA ASP A 112 -18.77 -7.23 1.23
C ASP A 112 -18.53 -6.65 -0.17
N GLY A 113 -17.47 -7.09 -0.86
CA GLY A 113 -17.09 -6.55 -2.18
C GLY A 113 -15.97 -7.32 -2.85
N ILE A 114 -15.56 -6.82 -4.00
CA ILE A 114 -14.52 -7.36 -4.84
C ILE A 114 -13.29 -6.45 -4.76
N THR A 115 -12.15 -7.01 -4.37
CA THR A 115 -10.88 -6.26 -4.23
C THR A 115 -10.14 -6.22 -5.56
N LEU A 116 -9.89 -5.02 -6.06
CA LEU A 116 -9.02 -4.74 -7.21
C LEU A 116 -7.67 -4.26 -6.73
N ARG A 117 -6.59 -4.75 -7.35
CA ARG A 117 -5.22 -4.37 -7.00
C ARG A 117 -4.57 -3.53 -8.08
N LEU A 118 -3.98 -2.42 -7.65
CA LEU A 118 -3.11 -1.55 -8.43
C LEU A 118 -1.72 -1.53 -7.81
N VAL A 119 -0.69 -1.51 -8.65
CA VAL A 119 0.71 -1.46 -8.23
C VAL A 119 1.42 -0.37 -9.01
N ALA A 120 2.10 0.53 -8.30
CA ALA A 120 2.98 1.53 -8.88
C ALA A 120 4.39 1.34 -8.31
N LYS A 121 5.40 1.34 -9.18
CA LYS A 121 6.80 1.30 -8.78
C LYS A 121 7.30 2.71 -8.54
N THR A 122 7.92 2.93 -7.40
CA THR A 122 8.31 4.27 -6.93
C THR A 122 9.76 4.31 -6.52
N ASP A 123 10.30 5.49 -6.38
CA ASP A 123 11.54 5.69 -5.65
C ASP A 123 11.40 5.24 -4.18
N PRO A 124 12.51 4.85 -3.54
CA PRO A 124 12.50 4.41 -2.16
C PRO A 124 11.91 5.47 -1.22
N SER A 125 11.05 5.04 -0.30
CA SER A 125 10.34 5.86 0.69
C SER A 125 9.17 6.70 0.17
N GLU A 126 8.94 6.79 -1.15
CA GLU A 126 7.86 7.59 -1.76
C GLU A 126 6.57 6.80 -1.98
N GLN A 127 6.63 5.47 -1.87
CA GLN A 127 5.48 4.59 -2.05
C GLN A 127 4.27 4.96 -1.20
N TRP A 128 4.47 5.56 -0.03
CA TRP A 128 3.36 5.96 0.85
C TRP A 128 2.68 7.23 0.39
N ALA A 129 3.44 8.22 -0.10
CA ALA A 129 2.90 9.46 -0.66
C ALA A 129 2.11 9.15 -1.93
N VAL A 130 2.71 8.41 -2.86
CA VAL A 130 2.05 7.92 -4.07
C VAL A 130 0.77 7.14 -3.75
N ALA A 131 0.82 6.23 -2.77
CA ALA A 131 -0.35 5.45 -2.38
C ALA A 131 -1.48 6.30 -1.79
N ARG A 132 -1.17 7.36 -1.03
CA ARG A 132 -2.18 8.28 -0.49
C ARG A 132 -2.84 9.06 -1.61
N GLU A 133 -2.05 9.65 -2.49
CA GLU A 133 -2.56 10.45 -3.61
C GLU A 133 -3.41 9.60 -4.57
N LEU A 134 -2.95 8.40 -4.93
CA LEU A 134 -3.73 7.47 -5.74
C LEU A 134 -5.08 7.13 -5.12
N ARG A 135 -5.16 6.94 -3.80
CA ARG A 135 -6.44 6.67 -3.11
C ARG A 135 -7.41 7.84 -3.25
N ILE A 136 -6.91 9.07 -3.12
CA ILE A 136 -7.74 10.28 -3.25
C ILE A 136 -8.26 10.37 -4.69
N ARG A 137 -7.38 10.34 -5.68
CA ARG A 137 -7.76 10.48 -7.10
C ARG A 137 -8.67 9.34 -7.58
N ILE A 138 -8.42 8.10 -7.13
CA ILE A 138 -9.29 6.95 -7.45
C ILE A 138 -10.68 7.15 -6.83
N LYS A 139 -10.75 7.60 -5.57
CA LYS A 139 -12.04 7.87 -4.90
C LYS A 139 -12.84 8.93 -5.67
N GLU A 140 -12.22 10.03 -6.06
CA GLU A 140 -12.87 11.10 -6.82
C GLU A 140 -13.33 10.62 -8.21
N ALA A 141 -12.50 9.84 -8.90
CA ALA A 141 -12.86 9.27 -10.19
C ALA A 141 -14.00 8.26 -10.07
N PHE A 142 -14.01 7.41 -9.05
CA PHE A 142 -15.08 6.46 -8.80
C PHE A 142 -16.41 7.18 -8.51
N ASP A 143 -16.39 8.24 -7.71
CA ASP A 143 -17.58 9.06 -7.45
C ASP A 143 -18.14 9.68 -8.74
N THR A 144 -17.25 10.17 -9.61
CA THR A 144 -17.63 10.80 -10.89
C THR A 144 -18.21 9.78 -11.86
N GLU A 145 -17.68 8.58 -11.90
CA GLU A 145 -18.08 7.49 -12.81
C GLU A 145 -19.20 6.61 -12.24
N GLY A 146 -19.68 6.89 -11.02
CA GLY A 146 -20.73 6.13 -10.36
C GLY A 146 -20.32 4.72 -9.95
N ILE A 147 -19.02 4.49 -9.71
CA ILE A 147 -18.48 3.22 -9.20
C ILE A 147 -18.62 3.20 -7.69
N GLU A 148 -19.43 2.28 -7.17
CA GLU A 148 -19.71 2.20 -5.74
C GLU A 148 -18.63 1.44 -4.97
N MET A 149 -18.14 2.05 -3.89
CA MET A 149 -17.34 1.35 -2.86
C MET A 149 -18.29 0.66 -1.89
N PRO A 150 -18.09 -0.63 -1.59
CA PRO A 150 -19.07 -1.39 -0.82
C PRO A 150 -19.11 -0.96 0.65
N PHE A 151 -20.31 -0.87 1.18
CA PHE A 151 -20.55 -0.86 2.62
C PHE A 151 -20.79 -2.29 3.11
N PRO A 152 -20.56 -2.59 4.40
CA PRO A 152 -20.90 -3.88 4.97
C PRO A 152 -22.38 -4.22 4.68
N GLN A 153 -22.64 -5.35 4.02
CA GLN A 153 -23.98 -5.79 3.62
C GLN A 153 -24.44 -6.93 4.51
N ARG A 154 -25.72 -6.89 4.91
CA ARG A 154 -26.35 -7.97 5.66
C ARG A 154 -27.71 -8.29 5.08
N THR A 155 -27.99 -9.56 4.84
CA THR A 155 -29.34 -10.03 4.50
C THR A 155 -30.09 -10.29 5.81
N VAL A 156 -31.21 -9.60 6.00
CA VAL A 156 -32.06 -9.76 7.17
C VAL A 156 -33.38 -10.44 6.73
N TRP A 157 -33.66 -11.59 7.29
CA TRP A 157 -34.95 -12.29 7.11
C TRP A 157 -35.90 -11.91 8.23
N ILE A 158 -37.00 -11.23 7.90
CA ILE A 158 -38.04 -10.84 8.85
C ILE A 158 -39.20 -11.83 8.73
N ASN A 159 -39.36 -12.71 9.72
CA ASN A 159 -40.54 -13.54 9.85
C ASN A 159 -41.63 -12.75 10.59
N GLN A 160 -42.66 -12.33 9.88
CA GLN A 160 -43.88 -11.82 10.53
C GLN A 160 -44.76 -13.01 10.94
N GLU A 161 -44.81 -13.35 12.21
CA GLU A 161 -45.87 -14.20 12.74
C GLU A 161 -47.20 -13.45 12.60
N LYS A 162 -48.10 -14.02 11.78
CA LYS A 162 -49.50 -13.54 11.76
C LYS A 162 -50.12 -13.87 13.11
N SER A 163 -50.33 -12.84 13.94
CA SER A 163 -51.16 -12.92 15.12
C SER A 163 -52.59 -13.28 14.69
N SER A 164 -53.07 -14.47 15.10
CA SER A 164 -54.45 -14.89 14.92
C SER A 164 -55.35 -14.18 15.90
#